data_b1e32665526f5b3a754cee55040e1756
#
_entry.id   b1e32665526f5b3a754cee55040e1756
#
_cell.length_a   1.000
_cell.length_b   1.000
_cell.length_c   1.000
_cell.angle_alpha   90.00
_cell.angle_beta   90.00
_cell.angle_gamma   90.00
#
_symmetry.space_group_name_H-M   'P 1'
#
loop_
_entity.id
_entity.type
_entity.pdbx_description
1 polymer ?
#
loop_
_entity_poly.entity_id
_entity_poly.type
_entity_poly.pdbx_seq_one_letter_code
_entity_poly.pdbx_strand_id
1 'polypeptide(L)'
;KHVYVLDATNKYTPANLIPYDVLYTEGLVIEKLSSSDWGWKTLWNEEKLFQNTTIVIADINENGFMTGEASIGYAEYSRLERMPVLKKGKQKFIETYFNPKNSGITVDSLSVENEDADSLPLNQHVKFTEKTSSSGDYHYFSVNLFSGLEKNPFIADNRFSDVFFGRNQKYVLHGKFSIPAG
;
A
#
# COMPACT_ATOMS: atom_id res chain seq x y z
N LYS A 1 8.81 -20.78 20.11
CA LYS A 1 9.76 -19.71 20.44
C LYS A 1 9.62 -18.64 19.35
N HIS A 2 9.25 -17.43 19.75
CA HIS A 2 9.17 -16.33 18.77
C HIS A 2 10.52 -15.64 18.70
N VAL A 3 10.98 -15.37 17.49
CA VAL A 3 12.19 -14.59 17.21
C VAL A 3 11.75 -13.21 16.73
N TYR A 4 12.27 -12.18 17.37
CA TYR A 4 12.04 -10.80 16.98
C TYR A 4 13.33 -10.21 16.43
N VAL A 5 13.24 -9.48 15.33
CA VAL A 5 14.34 -8.66 14.84
C VAL A 5 14.04 -7.23 15.28
N LEU A 6 14.91 -6.66 16.09
CA LEU A 6 14.73 -5.33 16.61
C LEU A 6 15.56 -4.35 15.79
N ASP A 7 14.88 -3.37 15.20
CA ASP A 7 15.50 -2.25 14.49
C ASP A 7 15.16 -0.94 15.19
N ALA A 8 16.17 -0.30 15.77
CA ALA A 8 16.02 1.00 16.41
C ALA A 8 16.19 2.19 15.44
N THR A 9 16.51 1.94 14.18
CA THR A 9 16.78 3.00 13.19
C THR A 9 15.50 3.59 12.61
N ASN A 10 14.42 2.79 12.52
CA ASN A 10 13.13 3.24 12.01
C ASN A 10 12.03 3.09 13.07
N LYS A 11 11.60 4.22 13.63
CA LYS A 11 10.56 4.29 14.68
C LYS A 11 9.19 3.75 14.26
N TYR A 12 8.96 3.52 12.97
CA TYR A 12 7.70 3.01 12.45
C TYR A 12 7.72 1.50 12.20
N THR A 13 8.89 0.86 12.37
CA THR A 13 9.01 -0.60 12.21
C THR A 13 8.49 -1.31 13.47
N PRO A 14 7.35 -2.02 13.40
CA PRO A 14 6.86 -2.78 14.53
C PRO A 14 7.78 -3.99 14.80
N ALA A 15 7.85 -4.42 16.06
CA ALA A 15 8.76 -5.49 16.50
C ALA A 15 8.53 -6.86 15.83
N ASN A 16 7.39 -7.05 15.17
CA ASN A 16 7.05 -8.28 14.46
C ASN A 16 7.39 -8.25 12.96
N LEU A 17 7.99 -7.16 12.47
CA LEU A 17 8.47 -7.04 11.10
C LEU A 17 10.00 -6.98 11.06
N ILE A 18 10.59 -7.74 10.16
CA ILE A 18 11.99 -7.59 9.79
C ILE A 18 12.08 -6.31 8.93
N PRO A 19 13.02 -5.38 9.19
CA PRO A 19 13.20 -4.22 8.35
C PRO A 19 13.40 -4.62 6.88
N TYR A 20 12.74 -3.94 5.95
CA TYR A 20 12.71 -4.37 4.55
C TYR A 20 14.08 -4.28 3.85
N ASP A 21 14.96 -3.40 4.31
CA ASP A 21 16.31 -3.19 3.79
C ASP A 21 17.31 -4.29 4.18
N VAL A 22 16.94 -5.12 5.19
CA VAL A 22 17.73 -6.30 5.58
C VAL A 22 17.04 -7.63 5.22
N LEU A 23 15.91 -7.59 4.52
CA LEU A 23 15.28 -8.82 4.04
C LEU A 23 16.21 -9.57 3.07
N TYR A 24 16.22 -10.91 3.19
CA TYR A 24 17.09 -11.81 2.43
C TYR A 24 18.59 -11.68 2.72
N THR A 25 18.96 -10.90 3.74
CA THR A 25 20.33 -10.92 4.23
C THR A 25 20.50 -11.96 5.35
N GLU A 26 21.72 -12.20 5.75
CA GLU A 26 22.03 -13.09 6.87
C GLU A 26 22.32 -12.27 8.13
N GLY A 27 21.62 -12.58 9.20
CA GLY A 27 21.84 -12.02 10.53
C GLY A 27 22.62 -12.99 11.43
N LEU A 28 23.57 -12.47 12.17
CA LEU A 28 24.26 -13.25 13.22
C LEU A 28 23.33 -13.40 14.43
N VAL A 29 22.95 -14.63 14.73
CA VAL A 29 22.18 -14.94 15.93
C VAL A 29 23.13 -15.17 17.10
N ILE A 30 22.96 -14.38 18.15
CA ILE A 30 23.64 -14.54 19.41
C ILE A 30 22.63 -15.02 20.45
N GLU A 31 22.61 -16.29 20.77
CA GLU A 31 21.77 -16.84 21.83
C GLU A 31 22.55 -17.01 23.10
N LYS A 32 22.00 -16.58 24.24
CA LYS A 32 22.52 -16.89 25.57
C LYS A 32 22.00 -18.28 25.96
N LEU A 33 22.62 -19.32 25.42
CA LEU A 33 22.38 -20.69 25.79
C LEU A 33 23.61 -21.23 26.55
N SER A 34 23.42 -22.29 27.30
CA SER A 34 24.47 -22.99 28.06
C SER A 34 25.56 -23.65 27.19
N SER A 35 25.41 -23.61 25.90
CA SER A 35 26.38 -23.97 24.87
C SER A 35 26.52 -22.79 23.92
N SER A 36 27.72 -22.52 23.46
CA SER A 36 28.11 -21.39 22.60
C SER A 36 27.55 -21.51 21.15
N ASP A 37 26.27 -21.66 21.02
CA ASP A 37 25.63 -21.73 19.69
C ASP A 37 25.44 -20.34 19.14
N TRP A 38 26.27 -19.99 18.21
CA TRP A 38 26.13 -18.86 17.32
C TRP A 38 25.96 -19.36 15.87
N GLY A 39 25.28 -18.63 15.06
CA GLY A 39 25.06 -19.03 13.66
C GLY A 39 24.48 -17.91 12.81
N TRP A 40 24.58 -18.05 11.52
CA TRP A 40 23.94 -17.18 10.56
C TRP A 40 22.52 -17.66 10.31
N LYS A 41 21.59 -16.71 10.20
CA LYS A 41 20.19 -16.96 9.89
C LYS A 41 19.71 -16.00 8.81
N THR A 42 19.10 -16.51 7.77
CA THR A 42 18.45 -15.69 6.76
C THR A 42 17.30 -14.89 7.39
N LEU A 43 17.32 -13.59 7.21
CA LEU A 43 16.31 -12.66 7.69
C LEU A 43 15.15 -12.63 6.70
N TRP A 44 14.21 -13.55 6.87
CA TRP A 44 13.05 -13.70 6.01
C TRP A 44 11.83 -14.18 6.78
N ASN A 45 10.65 -13.69 6.39
CA ASN A 45 9.37 -14.17 6.89
C ASN A 45 8.34 -14.15 5.77
N GLU A 46 7.96 -15.32 5.28
CA GLU A 46 7.00 -15.51 4.19
C GLU A 46 5.59 -15.07 4.55
N GLU A 47 5.23 -15.09 5.84
CA GLU A 47 3.91 -14.70 6.34
C GLU A 47 3.71 -13.18 6.34
N LYS A 48 4.80 -12.41 6.27
CA LYS A 48 4.76 -10.96 6.31
C LYS A 48 4.77 -10.36 4.92
N LEU A 49 3.71 -9.63 4.60
CA LEU A 49 3.41 -9.16 3.24
C LEU A 49 3.40 -7.62 3.17
N PHE A 50 3.64 -7.12 1.98
CA PHE A 50 3.16 -5.79 1.61
C PHE A 50 1.69 -5.94 1.18
N GLN A 51 0.77 -5.64 2.08
CA GLN A 51 -0.65 -5.89 1.82
C GLN A 51 -1.46 -4.61 1.72
N ASN A 52 -2.16 -4.44 0.60
CA ASN A 52 -3.15 -3.40 0.37
C ASN A 52 -4.50 -4.04 0.09
N THR A 53 -5.52 -3.54 0.78
CA THR A 53 -6.92 -3.90 0.51
C THR A 53 -7.68 -2.62 0.20
N THR A 54 -8.34 -2.56 -0.95
CA THR A 54 -9.10 -1.39 -1.39
C THR A 54 -10.52 -1.83 -1.74
N ILE A 55 -11.50 -1.16 -1.15
CA ILE A 55 -12.92 -1.35 -1.45
C ILE A 55 -13.45 -0.02 -1.93
N VAL A 56 -14.01 0.03 -3.13
CA VAL A 56 -14.56 1.23 -3.75
C VAL A 56 -16.04 1.04 -4.04
N ILE A 57 -16.85 2.04 -3.67
CA ILE A 57 -18.26 2.12 -4.04
C ILE A 57 -18.43 3.50 -4.66
N ALA A 58 -18.85 3.55 -5.93
CA ALA A 58 -18.97 4.81 -6.66
C ALA A 58 -20.14 4.80 -7.66
N ASP A 59 -20.68 5.98 -7.90
CA ASP A 59 -21.71 6.22 -8.88
C ASP A 59 -21.16 7.14 -9.99
N ILE A 60 -21.42 6.79 -11.24
CA ILE A 60 -21.04 7.56 -12.41
C ILE A 60 -22.29 8.22 -12.95
N ASN A 61 -22.27 9.53 -13.14
CA ASN A 61 -23.40 10.27 -13.71
C ASN A 61 -23.26 10.45 -15.24
N GLU A 62 -24.33 10.89 -15.88
CA GLU A 62 -24.39 11.12 -17.34
C GLU A 62 -23.36 12.15 -17.85
N ASN A 63 -22.90 13.05 -16.99
CA ASN A 63 -21.89 14.05 -17.34
C ASN A 63 -20.45 13.52 -17.21
N GLY A 64 -20.29 12.22 -16.92
CA GLY A 64 -18.99 11.58 -16.77
C GLY A 64 -18.25 11.94 -15.48
N PHE A 65 -18.96 12.32 -14.42
CA PHE A 65 -18.37 12.45 -13.10
C PHE A 65 -18.66 11.19 -12.30
N MET A 66 -17.62 10.61 -11.73
CA MET A 66 -17.67 9.53 -10.77
C MET A 66 -17.50 10.12 -9.37
N THR A 67 -18.45 9.84 -8.48
CA THR A 67 -18.38 10.22 -7.07
C THR A 67 -18.52 8.98 -6.22
N GLY A 68 -17.73 8.87 -5.15
CA GLY A 68 -17.76 7.67 -4.36
C GLY A 68 -16.96 7.71 -3.07
N GLU A 69 -16.93 6.57 -2.44
CA GLU A 69 -16.18 6.31 -1.23
C GLU A 69 -15.23 5.13 -1.42
N ALA A 70 -14.04 5.23 -0.85
CA ALA A 70 -13.08 4.15 -0.80
C ALA A 70 -12.68 3.85 0.64
N SER A 71 -12.66 2.56 1.00
CA SER A 71 -12.06 2.06 2.24
C SER A 71 -10.77 1.34 1.89
N ILE A 72 -9.65 1.82 2.45
CA ILE A 72 -8.32 1.34 2.09
C ILE A 72 -7.61 0.89 3.37
N GLY A 73 -7.15 -0.36 3.38
CA GLY A 73 -6.38 -0.94 4.47
C GLY A 73 -4.94 -1.23 4.03
N TYR A 74 -3.99 -0.71 4.79
CA TYR A 74 -2.56 -0.98 4.63
C TYR A 74 -2.06 -1.79 5.80
N ALA A 75 -1.57 -3.01 5.56
CA ALA A 75 -1.07 -3.88 6.60
C ALA A 75 0.42 -4.15 6.44
N GLU A 76 1.09 -4.39 7.56
CA GLU A 76 2.50 -4.80 7.64
C GLU A 76 3.44 -3.84 6.88
N TYR A 77 4.18 -4.31 5.86
CA TYR A 77 5.11 -3.47 5.10
C TYR A 77 4.43 -2.31 4.37
N SER A 78 3.18 -2.48 3.96
CA SER A 78 2.41 -1.41 3.34
C SER A 78 2.12 -0.28 4.33
N ARG A 79 1.74 -0.62 5.57
CA ARG A 79 1.58 0.35 6.65
C ARG A 79 2.90 1.09 6.94
N LEU A 80 4.00 0.31 7.09
CA LEU A 80 5.32 0.85 7.37
C LEU A 80 5.74 1.91 6.33
N GLU A 81 5.47 1.67 5.05
CA GLU A 81 5.80 2.61 3.97
C GLU A 81 4.93 3.87 3.99
N ARG A 82 3.67 3.76 4.44
CA ARG A 82 2.70 4.88 4.46
C ARG A 82 2.87 5.81 5.66
N MET A 83 3.24 5.28 6.81
CA MET A 83 3.32 6.03 8.06
C MET A 83 4.23 7.28 8.01
N PRO A 84 5.45 7.25 7.45
CA PRO A 84 6.30 8.43 7.40
C PRO A 84 5.69 9.60 6.62
N VAL A 85 4.89 9.31 5.58
CA VAL A 85 4.21 10.35 4.80
C VAL A 85 2.98 10.86 5.52
N LEU A 86 2.21 9.98 6.15
CA LEU A 86 1.04 10.36 6.93
C LEU A 86 1.42 11.29 8.10
N LYS A 87 2.52 11.01 8.79
CA LYS A 87 3.03 11.86 9.89
C LYS A 87 3.54 13.24 9.42
N LYS A 88 3.72 13.46 8.11
CA LYS A 88 3.96 14.79 7.52
C LYS A 88 2.66 15.57 7.29
N GLY A 89 1.51 14.95 7.49
CA GLY A 89 0.18 15.52 7.38
C GLY A 89 -0.68 14.88 6.28
N LYS A 90 -2.00 14.92 6.51
CA LYS A 90 -2.99 14.33 5.58
C LYS A 90 -2.92 14.91 4.17
N GLN A 91 -2.71 16.22 4.05
CA GLN A 91 -2.57 16.89 2.76
C GLN A 91 -1.40 16.31 1.96
N LYS A 92 -0.24 16.14 2.60
CA LYS A 92 0.93 15.53 1.95
C LYS A 92 0.71 14.08 1.56
N PHE A 93 -0.07 13.35 2.37
CA PHE A 93 -0.46 11.98 2.08
C PHE A 93 -1.34 11.90 0.82
N ILE A 94 -2.38 12.75 0.73
CA ILE A 94 -3.26 12.85 -0.43
C ILE A 94 -2.47 13.15 -1.70
N GLU A 95 -1.62 14.17 -1.68
CA GLU A 95 -0.77 14.54 -2.82
C GLU A 95 0.16 13.40 -3.27
N THR A 96 0.66 12.61 -2.33
CA THR A 96 1.62 11.55 -2.63
C THR A 96 0.95 10.30 -3.20
N TYR A 97 -0.19 9.89 -2.63
CA TYR A 97 -0.77 8.58 -2.92
C TYR A 97 -2.11 8.63 -3.65
N PHE A 98 -2.88 9.69 -3.51
CA PHE A 98 -4.22 9.75 -4.09
C PHE A 98 -4.35 10.71 -5.27
N ASN A 99 -3.50 11.72 -5.33
CA ASN A 99 -3.46 12.65 -6.44
C ASN A 99 -2.04 12.87 -6.97
N PRO A 100 -1.32 11.81 -7.37
CA PRO A 100 0.00 11.98 -7.94
C PRO A 100 -0.11 12.67 -9.30
N LYS A 101 0.39 13.90 -9.42
CA LYS A 101 0.54 14.63 -10.69
C LYS A 101 -0.75 14.75 -11.52
N ASN A 102 -1.84 15.21 -10.94
CA ASN A 102 -3.11 15.42 -11.62
C ASN A 102 -3.75 14.13 -12.15
N SER A 103 -3.91 13.15 -11.29
CA SER A 103 -4.61 11.88 -11.63
C SER A 103 -6.09 12.06 -12.02
N GLY A 104 -6.63 13.28 -11.93
CA GLY A 104 -8.05 13.55 -12.16
C GLY A 104 -8.93 13.31 -10.94
N ILE A 105 -8.39 12.70 -9.89
CA ILE A 105 -9.10 12.42 -8.65
C ILE A 105 -8.99 13.61 -7.71
N THR A 106 -10.12 14.10 -7.22
CA THR A 106 -10.22 15.05 -6.13
C THR A 106 -10.62 14.30 -4.86
N VAL A 107 -9.84 14.45 -3.80
CA VAL A 107 -10.18 13.90 -2.49
C VAL A 107 -10.95 14.94 -1.69
N ASP A 108 -12.22 14.65 -1.44
CA ASP A 108 -13.13 15.56 -0.73
C ASP A 108 -12.96 15.44 0.78
N SER A 109 -12.70 14.23 1.27
CA SER A 109 -12.38 14.00 2.68
C SER A 109 -11.50 12.77 2.87
N LEU A 110 -10.68 12.79 3.92
CA LEU A 110 -9.86 11.67 4.37
C LEU A 110 -9.96 11.53 5.89
N SER A 111 -10.46 10.38 6.34
CA SER A 111 -10.30 9.93 7.73
C SER A 111 -9.32 8.77 7.82
N VAL A 112 -8.65 8.66 8.96
CA VAL A 112 -7.62 7.65 9.20
C VAL A 112 -7.89 7.01 10.56
N GLU A 113 -7.80 5.68 10.60
CA GLU A 113 -7.96 4.87 11.81
C GLU A 113 -6.70 4.05 12.08
N ASN A 114 -6.51 3.67 13.33
CA ASN A 114 -5.39 2.86 13.81
C ASN A 114 -4.00 3.52 13.57
N GLU A 115 -3.95 4.85 13.54
CA GLU A 115 -2.70 5.58 13.29
C GLU A 115 -1.63 5.25 14.34
N ASP A 116 -2.02 5.05 15.60
CA ASP A 116 -1.12 4.78 16.72
C ASP A 116 -1.14 3.29 17.17
N ALA A 117 -1.81 2.42 16.40
CA ALA A 117 -1.92 0.99 16.72
C ALA A 117 -1.09 0.15 15.73
N ASP A 118 0.19 -0.04 16.02
CA ASP A 118 1.17 -0.65 15.10
C ASP A 118 0.85 -2.09 14.67
N SER A 119 0.09 -2.83 15.48
CA SER A 119 -0.31 -4.21 15.19
C SER A 119 -1.55 -4.32 14.29
N LEU A 120 -2.25 -3.21 14.04
CA LEU A 120 -3.47 -3.17 13.24
C LEU A 120 -3.20 -2.55 11.86
N PRO A 121 -3.98 -2.91 10.84
CA PRO A 121 -3.94 -2.21 9.57
C PRO A 121 -4.24 -0.72 9.73
N LEU A 122 -3.51 0.12 9.00
CA LEU A 122 -3.82 1.53 8.85
C LEU A 122 -5.01 1.64 7.90
N ASN A 123 -6.19 1.93 8.44
CA ASN A 123 -7.40 2.07 7.65
C ASN A 123 -7.64 3.53 7.27
N GLN A 124 -8.11 3.73 6.06
CA GLN A 124 -8.44 5.04 5.52
C GLN A 124 -9.80 5.00 4.85
N HIS A 125 -10.60 6.03 5.10
CA HIS A 125 -11.86 6.25 4.42
C HIS A 125 -11.76 7.55 3.63
N VAL A 126 -11.98 7.44 2.33
CA VAL A 126 -11.79 8.52 1.36
C VAL A 126 -13.11 8.78 0.66
N LYS A 127 -13.57 10.03 0.65
CA LYS A 127 -14.59 10.48 -0.29
C LYS A 127 -13.90 11.17 -1.44
N PHE A 128 -14.33 10.86 -2.64
CA PHE A 128 -13.64 11.36 -3.83
C PHE A 128 -14.60 11.67 -4.97
N THR A 129 -14.13 12.54 -5.85
CA THR A 129 -14.73 12.85 -7.14
C THR A 129 -13.66 12.70 -8.22
N GLU A 130 -14.01 12.06 -9.33
CA GLU A 130 -13.15 11.91 -10.50
C GLU A 130 -13.93 12.27 -11.76
N LYS A 131 -13.30 13.02 -12.67
CA LYS A 131 -13.83 13.21 -13.99
C LYS A 131 -13.32 12.08 -14.90
N THR A 132 -14.25 11.28 -15.43
CA THR A 132 -13.91 10.20 -16.35
C THR A 132 -13.39 10.76 -17.68
N SER A 133 -12.56 10.00 -18.37
CA SER A 133 -12.18 10.31 -19.75
C SER A 133 -13.34 10.01 -20.68
N SER A 134 -13.50 10.77 -21.77
CA SER A 134 -14.56 10.54 -22.77
C SER A 134 -14.01 10.54 -24.19
N SER A 135 -14.62 9.73 -25.05
CA SER A 135 -14.37 9.73 -26.50
C SER A 135 -15.68 9.40 -27.21
N GLY A 136 -16.26 10.37 -27.91
CA GLY A 136 -17.61 10.26 -28.43
C GLY A 136 -18.63 10.09 -27.30
N ASP A 137 -19.50 9.11 -27.43
CA ASP A 137 -20.56 8.78 -26.47
C ASP A 137 -20.07 7.82 -25.34
N TYR A 138 -18.77 7.53 -25.28
CA TYR A 138 -18.20 6.60 -24.31
C TYR A 138 -17.45 7.32 -23.20
N HIS A 139 -17.64 6.86 -21.97
CA HIS A 139 -16.88 7.25 -20.80
C HIS A 139 -15.95 6.11 -20.35
N TYR A 140 -14.70 6.45 -20.04
CA TYR A 140 -13.67 5.51 -19.60
C TYR A 140 -13.20 5.87 -18.21
N PHE A 141 -13.10 4.89 -17.33
CA PHE A 141 -12.56 5.05 -16.00
C PHE A 141 -11.70 3.84 -15.61
N SER A 142 -10.80 4.05 -14.67
CA SER A 142 -9.99 2.98 -14.10
C SER A 142 -10.71 2.33 -12.94
N VAL A 143 -10.71 0.99 -12.89
CA VAL A 143 -11.20 0.25 -11.71
C VAL A 143 -10.12 0.11 -10.63
N ASN A 144 -8.86 0.41 -10.97
CA ASN A 144 -7.69 0.27 -10.06
C ASN A 144 -7.49 1.52 -9.18
N LEU A 145 -8.57 2.20 -8.80
CA LEU A 145 -8.50 3.39 -7.97
C LEU A 145 -7.76 3.11 -6.65
N PHE A 146 -6.84 3.99 -6.29
CA PHE A 146 -6.08 3.96 -5.04
C PHE A 146 -5.21 2.71 -4.82
N SER A 147 -5.06 1.86 -5.83
CA SER A 147 -4.28 0.61 -5.69
C SER A 147 -2.77 0.84 -5.81
N GLY A 148 -2.34 1.91 -6.47
CA GLY A 148 -0.94 2.16 -6.84
C GLY A 148 -0.45 1.27 -7.99
N LEU A 149 -1.34 0.55 -8.67
CA LEU A 149 -1.04 -0.35 -9.78
C LEU A 149 -1.42 0.22 -11.16
N GLU A 150 -1.57 1.54 -11.26
CA GLU A 150 -2.05 2.21 -12.47
C GLU A 150 -1.01 2.22 -13.61
N LYS A 151 0.26 2.00 -13.29
CA LYS A 151 1.34 2.02 -14.28
C LYS A 151 2.10 0.71 -14.29
N ASN A 152 2.34 0.21 -15.51
CA ASN A 152 3.27 -0.89 -15.69
C ASN A 152 4.71 -0.42 -15.37
N PRO A 153 5.38 -0.95 -14.33
CA PRO A 153 6.76 -0.61 -14.04
C PRO A 153 7.76 -1.22 -15.04
N PHE A 154 7.30 -2.13 -15.90
CA PHE A 154 8.12 -2.89 -16.83
C PHE A 154 7.95 -2.33 -18.25
N ILE A 155 8.59 -1.19 -18.50
CA ILE A 155 8.48 -0.47 -19.79
C ILE A 155 9.68 -0.69 -20.71
N ALA A 156 10.73 -1.38 -20.26
CA ALA A 156 11.89 -1.68 -21.10
C ALA A 156 11.62 -2.89 -21.99
N ASP A 157 11.97 -2.79 -23.28
CA ASP A 157 11.80 -3.86 -24.28
C ASP A 157 12.65 -5.10 -23.95
N ASN A 158 13.81 -4.88 -23.34
CA ASN A 158 14.73 -5.95 -22.94
C ASN A 158 15.09 -5.83 -21.46
N ARG A 159 15.23 -6.97 -20.80
CA ARG A 159 15.66 -7.07 -19.42
C ARG A 159 16.90 -7.95 -19.32
N PHE A 160 17.93 -7.46 -18.60
CA PHE A 160 19.19 -8.17 -18.41
C PHE A 160 19.34 -8.74 -16.99
N SER A 161 18.36 -8.50 -16.13
CA SER A 161 18.35 -8.99 -14.74
C SER A 161 16.96 -9.44 -14.33
N ASP A 162 16.90 -10.33 -13.34
CA ASP A 162 15.66 -10.73 -12.70
C ASP A 162 14.99 -9.57 -11.97
N VAL A 163 13.67 -9.63 -11.83
CA VAL A 163 12.91 -8.68 -11.06
C VAL A 163 12.82 -9.15 -9.62
N PHE A 164 13.40 -8.39 -8.73
CA PHE A 164 13.31 -8.63 -7.32
C PHE A 164 12.48 -7.54 -6.65
N PHE A 165 11.32 -7.92 -6.07
CA PHE A 165 10.42 -6.99 -5.40
C PHE A 165 10.77 -6.73 -3.93
N GLY A 166 11.77 -7.43 -3.41
CA GLY A 166 12.24 -7.29 -2.02
C GLY A 166 11.33 -7.92 -0.98
N ARG A 167 10.05 -8.08 -1.29
CA ARG A 167 9.03 -8.64 -0.38
C ARG A 167 7.86 -9.20 -1.15
N ASN A 168 7.14 -10.15 -0.56
CA ASN A 168 5.88 -10.63 -1.11
C ASN A 168 4.82 -9.53 -1.04
N GLN A 169 4.02 -9.42 -2.10
CA GLN A 169 3.00 -8.39 -2.24
C GLN A 169 1.62 -9.01 -2.43
N LYS A 170 0.62 -8.43 -1.77
CA LYS A 170 -0.78 -8.82 -1.90
C LYS A 170 -1.63 -7.57 -2.08
N TYR A 171 -2.31 -7.49 -3.21
CA TYR A 171 -3.29 -6.46 -3.51
C TYR A 171 -4.66 -7.11 -3.62
N VAL A 172 -5.62 -6.54 -2.91
CA VAL A 172 -7.02 -6.94 -2.97
C VAL A 172 -7.82 -5.72 -3.36
N LEU A 173 -8.57 -5.80 -4.46
CA LEU A 173 -9.42 -4.72 -4.94
C LEU A 173 -10.84 -5.24 -5.13
N HIS A 174 -11.81 -4.57 -4.50
CA HIS A 174 -13.23 -4.76 -4.70
C HIS A 174 -13.85 -3.43 -5.12
N GLY A 175 -14.50 -3.41 -6.28
CA GLY A 175 -15.19 -2.24 -6.81
C GLY A 175 -16.65 -2.54 -7.10
N LYS A 176 -17.55 -1.63 -6.67
CA LYS A 176 -18.94 -1.58 -7.10
C LYS A 176 -19.19 -0.21 -7.73
N PHE A 177 -19.51 -0.22 -9.01
CA PHE A 177 -19.76 1.00 -9.78
C PHE A 177 -21.18 0.96 -10.33
N SER A 178 -21.98 2.00 -10.02
CA SER A 178 -23.26 2.21 -10.62
C SER A 178 -23.08 3.12 -11.83
N ILE A 179 -23.69 2.75 -12.95
CA ILE A 179 -23.68 3.53 -14.19
C ILE A 179 -25.10 4.00 -14.52
N PRO A 180 -25.28 5.13 -15.23
CA PRO A 180 -26.60 5.56 -15.70
C PRO A 180 -27.28 4.47 -16.52
N ALA A 181 -28.59 4.42 -16.43
CA ALA A 181 -29.39 3.63 -17.38
C ALA A 181 -29.26 4.28 -18.77
N GLY A 182 -28.82 3.53 -19.77
CA GLY A 182 -28.73 3.98 -21.15
C GLY A 182 -30.10 4.16 -21.80
#